data_b6fb5122caa133049d17df2de4d45331
#
_entry.id   b6fb5122caa133049d17df2de4d45331
#
_cell.length_a   1.000
_cell.length_b   1.000
_cell.length_c   1.000
_cell.angle_alpha   90.00
_cell.angle_beta   90.00
_cell.angle_gamma   90.00
#
_symmetry.space_group_name_H-M   'P 1'
#
loop_
_entity.id
_entity.type
_entity.pdbx_description
1 polymer ?
#
loop_
_entity_poly.entity_id
_entity_poly.type
_entity_poly.pdbx_seq_one_letter_code
_entity_poly.pdbx_strand_id
1 'polypeptide(L)'
;MDLERISVTTTTAPGVAVDVDIPGTWEVERRDCAPTLVAKLSAEEAGPFADNIVVTLEPLPSETPRDLEAITAISRAQQHASVPDLHLLEDRPAAVGGLRGHSRALLQTAPPGLTVITRLVFALAGDTLVTLALTSFPFRDRESSALMEQILDTLSIRLDVEDLA
;
A
#
# COMPACT_ATOMS: atom_id res chain seq x y z
N MET A 1 7.40 19.00 -4.28
CA MET A 1 6.01 18.55 -4.03
C MET A 1 5.78 18.59 -2.54
N ASP A 2 4.76 19.31 -2.11
CA ASP A 2 4.42 19.37 -0.70
C ASP A 2 3.65 18.10 -0.30
N LEU A 3 4.15 17.42 0.71
CA LEU A 3 3.52 16.25 1.29
C LEU A 3 2.83 16.64 2.60
N GLU A 4 1.67 16.12 2.83
CA GLU A 4 0.89 16.29 4.06
C GLU A 4 0.83 14.97 4.81
N ARG A 5 1.08 15.01 6.12
CA ARG A 5 1.03 13.84 6.98
C ARG A 5 -0.40 13.50 7.35
N ILE A 6 -0.75 12.24 7.13
CA ILE A 6 -2.06 11.68 7.48
C ILE A 6 -1.84 10.49 8.40
N SER A 7 -2.59 10.42 9.50
CA SER A 7 -2.67 9.25 10.37
C SER A 7 -3.86 8.40 9.96
N VAL A 8 -3.60 7.14 9.67
CA VAL A 8 -4.59 6.17 9.19
C VAL A 8 -4.85 5.15 10.29
N THR A 9 -6.10 5.05 10.71
CA THR A 9 -6.58 4.09 11.71
C THR A 9 -7.91 3.50 11.26
N THR A 10 -8.29 2.35 11.83
CA THR A 10 -9.60 1.74 11.59
C THR A 10 -10.11 1.07 12.88
N THR A 11 -11.42 1.03 13.05
CA THR A 11 -12.03 0.35 14.20
C THR A 11 -11.88 -1.17 14.13
N THR A 12 -11.67 -1.74 12.94
CA THR A 12 -11.46 -3.19 12.74
C THR A 12 -10.07 -3.67 13.13
N ALA A 13 -9.10 -2.75 13.22
CA ALA A 13 -7.74 -3.03 13.65
C ALA A 13 -7.30 -2.00 14.69
N PRO A 14 -7.94 -1.96 15.87
CA PRO A 14 -7.55 -1.06 16.94
C PRO A 14 -6.12 -1.36 17.38
N GLY A 15 -5.39 -0.38 17.83
CA GLY A 15 -4.00 -0.57 18.25
C GLY A 15 -2.97 -0.49 17.11
N VAL A 16 -3.38 -0.29 15.87
CA VAL A 16 -2.48 -0.03 14.75
C VAL A 16 -2.78 1.33 14.14
N ALA A 17 -1.76 2.16 14.00
CA ALA A 17 -1.83 3.43 13.31
C ALA A 17 -0.70 3.55 12.29
N VAL A 18 -1.02 4.04 11.10
CA VAL A 18 -0.05 4.29 10.03
C VAL A 18 0.01 5.79 9.77
N ASP A 19 1.18 6.39 9.96
CA ASP A 19 1.43 7.77 9.58
C ASP A 19 2.10 7.79 8.21
N VAL A 20 1.43 8.38 7.23
CA VAL A 20 1.86 8.40 5.83
C VAL A 20 1.83 9.83 5.30
N ASP A 21 2.83 10.17 4.50
CA ASP A 21 2.90 11.46 3.82
C ASP A 21 2.30 11.32 2.41
N ILE A 22 1.28 12.11 2.12
CA ILE A 22 0.53 12.08 0.86
C ILE A 22 0.69 13.44 0.17
N PRO A 23 0.78 13.51 -1.18
CA PRO A 23 0.76 14.79 -1.87
C PRO A 23 -0.46 15.62 -1.50
N GLY A 24 -0.24 16.86 -1.01
CA GLY A 24 -1.30 17.71 -0.47
C GLY A 24 -2.35 18.15 -1.48
N THR A 25 -2.05 18.01 -2.79
CA THR A 25 -2.99 18.32 -3.88
C THR A 25 -3.86 17.13 -4.30
N TRP A 26 -3.60 15.94 -3.76
CA TRP A 26 -4.38 14.76 -4.09
C TRP A 26 -5.68 14.70 -3.31
N GLU A 27 -6.72 14.17 -3.94
CA GLU A 27 -8.01 13.92 -3.28
C GLU A 27 -7.90 12.71 -2.36
N VAL A 28 -8.28 12.88 -1.09
CA VAL A 28 -8.16 11.84 -0.06
C VAL A 28 -9.55 11.37 0.38
N GLU A 29 -9.77 10.07 0.31
CA GLU A 29 -10.94 9.38 0.86
C GLU A 29 -10.50 8.45 1.98
N ARG A 30 -11.14 8.57 3.14
CA ARG A 30 -10.93 7.69 4.30
C ARG A 30 -12.11 6.76 4.49
N ARG A 31 -11.82 5.52 4.84
CA ARG A 31 -12.85 4.50 5.10
C ARG A 31 -12.51 3.73 6.37
N ASP A 32 -13.53 3.22 7.04
CA ASP A 32 -13.35 2.32 8.19
C ASP A 32 -13.40 0.84 7.77
N CYS A 33 -13.05 0.55 6.54
CA CYS A 33 -12.94 -0.78 5.96
C CYS A 33 -11.84 -0.77 4.91
N ALA A 34 -11.37 -1.92 4.47
CA ALA A 34 -10.39 -2.02 3.40
C ALA A 34 -11.00 -1.64 2.04
N PRO A 35 -10.35 -0.81 1.23
CA PRO A 35 -9.14 -0.04 1.53
C PRO A 35 -9.39 1.09 2.54
N THR A 36 -8.49 1.29 3.49
CA THR A 36 -8.69 2.22 4.61
C THR A 36 -8.50 3.69 4.23
N LEU A 37 -7.56 3.95 3.32
CA LEU A 37 -7.32 5.27 2.75
C LEU A 37 -7.03 5.13 1.26
N VAL A 38 -7.67 5.98 0.46
CA VAL A 38 -7.36 6.13 -0.97
C VAL A 38 -7.05 7.60 -1.22
N ALA A 39 -5.85 7.88 -1.74
CA ALA A 39 -5.47 9.19 -2.21
C ALA A 39 -5.19 9.11 -3.71
N LYS A 40 -5.74 10.03 -4.49
CA LYS A 40 -5.61 10.01 -5.95
C LYS A 40 -5.39 11.40 -6.52
N LEU A 41 -4.68 11.44 -7.63
CA LEU A 41 -4.55 12.65 -8.43
C LEU A 41 -5.93 13.15 -8.83
N SER A 42 -6.13 14.48 -8.82
CA SER A 42 -7.42 15.08 -9.17
C SER A 42 -7.87 14.70 -10.59
N ALA A 43 -9.16 14.65 -10.83
CA ALA A 43 -9.71 14.31 -12.15
C ALA A 43 -9.25 15.26 -13.26
N GLU A 44 -8.97 16.52 -12.92
CA GLU A 44 -8.47 17.54 -13.87
C GLU A 44 -7.05 17.22 -14.35
N GLU A 45 -6.22 16.60 -13.51
CA GLU A 45 -4.82 16.29 -13.79
C GLU A 45 -4.60 14.84 -14.25
N ALA A 46 -5.54 13.96 -13.96
CA ALA A 46 -5.36 12.52 -14.09
C ALA A 46 -5.33 11.96 -15.51
N GLY A 47 -6.04 12.59 -16.46
CA GLY A 47 -6.23 11.98 -17.75
C GLY A 47 -7.02 10.64 -17.66
N PRO A 48 -6.66 9.62 -18.45
CA PRO A 48 -7.43 8.36 -18.51
C PRO A 48 -7.26 7.47 -17.27
N PHE A 49 -6.25 7.71 -16.42
CA PHE A 49 -6.02 6.99 -15.18
C PHE A 49 -5.42 7.93 -14.12
N ALA A 50 -6.02 7.95 -12.95
CA ALA A 50 -5.51 8.73 -11.82
C ALA A 50 -4.47 7.93 -11.04
N ASP A 51 -3.24 8.45 -10.97
CA ASP A 51 -2.24 7.94 -10.04
C ASP A 51 -2.86 7.92 -8.64
N ASN A 52 -2.64 6.85 -7.91
CA ASN A 52 -3.25 6.69 -6.61
C ASN A 52 -2.35 5.98 -5.59
N ILE A 53 -2.58 6.31 -4.34
CA ILE A 53 -2.00 5.65 -3.18
C ILE A 53 -3.13 5.01 -2.40
N VAL A 54 -2.97 3.75 -2.06
CA VAL A 54 -3.94 3.00 -1.25
C VAL A 54 -3.24 2.47 -0.01
N VAL A 55 -3.81 2.76 1.15
CA VAL A 55 -3.35 2.21 2.43
C VAL A 55 -4.45 1.29 2.96
N THR A 56 -4.08 0.07 3.31
CA THR A 56 -4.99 -0.93 3.83
C THR A 56 -4.47 -1.46 5.16
N LEU A 57 -5.34 -1.41 6.18
CA LEU A 57 -5.14 -2.05 7.47
C LEU A 57 -6.13 -3.21 7.55
N GLU A 58 -5.64 -4.43 7.45
CA GLU A 58 -6.47 -5.62 7.36
C GLU A 58 -6.16 -6.59 8.52
N PRO A 59 -7.10 -6.80 9.45
CA PRO A 59 -6.95 -7.84 10.45
C PRO A 59 -6.87 -9.20 9.77
N LEU A 60 -5.86 -9.99 10.11
CA LEU A 60 -5.73 -11.32 9.54
C LEU A 60 -6.71 -12.30 10.21
N PRO A 61 -7.34 -13.19 9.42
CA PRO A 61 -8.11 -14.30 9.97
C PRO A 61 -7.26 -15.17 10.92
N SER A 62 -7.89 -15.77 11.92
CA SER A 62 -7.18 -16.56 12.94
C SER A 62 -6.41 -17.75 12.37
N GLU A 63 -6.87 -18.29 11.25
CA GLU A 63 -6.25 -19.41 10.53
C GLU A 63 -5.09 -19.00 9.64
N THR A 64 -4.91 -17.70 9.37
CA THR A 64 -3.78 -17.22 8.56
C THR A 64 -2.49 -17.25 9.38
N PRO A 65 -1.39 -17.84 8.86
CA PRO A 65 -0.11 -17.82 9.55
C PRO A 65 0.37 -16.40 9.87
N ARG A 66 0.91 -16.21 11.07
CA ARG A 66 1.56 -14.94 11.50
C ARG A 66 3.04 -14.92 11.11
N ASP A 67 3.32 -15.35 9.89
CA ASP A 67 4.64 -15.43 9.32
C ASP A 67 4.68 -14.64 8.01
N LEU A 68 5.54 -13.63 7.94
CA LEU A 68 5.65 -12.74 6.79
C LEU A 68 6.04 -13.49 5.51
N GLU A 69 6.87 -14.52 5.58
CA GLU A 69 7.27 -15.32 4.41
C GLU A 69 6.08 -16.10 3.85
N ALA A 70 5.29 -16.72 4.73
CA ALA A 70 4.06 -17.41 4.33
C ALA A 70 3.04 -16.46 3.72
N ILE A 71 2.82 -15.30 4.33
CA ILE A 71 1.93 -14.26 3.81
C ILE A 71 2.41 -13.77 2.44
N THR A 72 3.69 -13.54 2.28
CA THR A 72 4.31 -13.13 1.01
C THR A 72 4.07 -14.17 -0.09
N ALA A 73 4.25 -15.44 0.21
CA ALA A 73 4.02 -16.53 -0.74
C ALA A 73 2.55 -16.66 -1.13
N ILE A 74 1.63 -16.55 -0.17
CA ILE A 74 0.18 -16.59 -0.41
C ILE A 74 -0.24 -15.39 -1.28
N SER A 75 0.20 -14.20 -0.93
CA SER A 75 -0.09 -12.97 -1.68
C SER A 75 0.42 -13.06 -3.12
N ARG A 76 1.63 -13.57 -3.33
CA ARG A 76 2.19 -13.76 -4.68
C ARG A 76 1.34 -14.72 -5.51
N ALA A 77 0.96 -15.85 -4.93
CA ALA A 77 0.12 -16.83 -5.61
C ALA A 77 -1.27 -16.26 -5.97
N GLN A 78 -1.88 -15.51 -5.06
CA GLN A 78 -3.17 -14.87 -5.31
C GLN A 78 -3.07 -13.81 -6.42
N GLN A 79 -2.02 -13.01 -6.44
CA GLN A 79 -1.80 -12.02 -7.51
C GLN A 79 -1.62 -12.69 -8.87
N HIS A 80 -0.83 -13.74 -8.97
CA HIS A 80 -0.67 -14.49 -10.22
C HIS A 80 -1.97 -15.13 -10.71
N ALA A 81 -2.84 -15.54 -9.81
CA ALA A 81 -4.12 -16.15 -10.15
C ALA A 81 -5.20 -15.14 -10.55
N SER A 82 -5.17 -13.92 -10.01
CA SER A 82 -6.28 -12.96 -10.10
C SER A 82 -5.98 -11.67 -10.87
N VAL A 83 -4.72 -11.31 -11.05
CA VAL A 83 -4.33 -10.06 -11.71
C VAL A 83 -4.07 -10.29 -13.18
N PRO A 84 -4.80 -9.60 -14.10
CA PRO A 84 -4.61 -9.76 -15.54
C PRO A 84 -3.22 -9.30 -15.98
N ASP A 85 -2.59 -10.10 -16.83
CA ASP A 85 -1.31 -9.78 -17.48
C ASP A 85 -0.20 -9.35 -16.49
N LEU A 86 -0.12 -10.05 -15.36
CA LEU A 86 0.84 -9.74 -14.31
C LEU A 86 2.28 -10.01 -14.76
N HIS A 87 3.13 -8.99 -14.64
CA HIS A 87 4.58 -9.12 -14.75
C HIS A 87 5.23 -8.61 -13.47
N LEU A 88 5.87 -9.51 -12.75
CA LEU A 88 6.56 -9.21 -11.52
C LEU A 88 7.93 -8.58 -11.84
N LEU A 89 8.15 -7.34 -11.41
CA LEU A 89 9.38 -6.58 -11.66
C LEU A 89 10.34 -6.64 -10.49
N GLU A 90 9.81 -6.64 -9.27
CA GLU A 90 10.56 -6.65 -8.01
C GLU A 90 9.76 -7.41 -6.96
N ASP A 91 10.46 -8.20 -6.14
CA ASP A 91 9.83 -8.94 -5.03
C ASP A 91 10.93 -9.29 -4.01
N ARG A 92 11.07 -8.47 -2.96
CA ARG A 92 12.19 -8.56 -2.02
C ARG A 92 11.82 -8.11 -0.61
N PRO A 93 12.53 -8.58 0.42
CA PRO A 93 12.42 -8.03 1.76
C PRO A 93 12.77 -6.54 1.80
N ALA A 94 12.10 -5.79 2.69
CA ALA A 94 12.34 -4.37 2.90
C ALA A 94 11.93 -3.97 4.32
N ALA A 95 12.49 -2.87 4.82
CA ALA A 95 11.99 -2.23 6.01
C ALA A 95 10.76 -1.36 5.63
N VAL A 96 9.67 -1.48 6.38
CA VAL A 96 8.42 -0.78 6.13
C VAL A 96 7.90 -0.17 7.42
N GLY A 97 7.93 1.16 7.52
CA GLY A 97 7.41 1.88 8.67
C GLY A 97 8.06 1.54 10.01
N GLY A 98 9.34 1.13 10.00
CA GLY A 98 10.07 0.68 11.18
C GLY A 98 9.93 -0.82 11.47
N LEU A 99 9.18 -1.56 10.66
CA LEU A 99 8.99 -3.00 10.79
C LEU A 99 9.70 -3.77 9.67
N ARG A 100 9.96 -5.04 9.92
CA ARG A 100 10.34 -5.98 8.88
C ARG A 100 9.15 -6.17 7.93
N GLY A 101 9.37 -5.94 6.64
CA GLY A 101 8.33 -6.00 5.63
C GLY A 101 8.83 -6.54 4.31
N HIS A 102 8.05 -6.30 3.28
CA HIS A 102 8.31 -6.76 1.92
C HIS A 102 7.95 -5.68 0.91
N SER A 103 8.71 -5.59 -0.18
CA SER A 103 8.47 -4.69 -1.30
C SER A 103 8.25 -5.46 -2.58
N ARG A 104 7.26 -5.05 -3.35
CA ARG A 104 6.93 -5.67 -4.63
C ARG A 104 6.58 -4.60 -5.66
N ALA A 105 7.04 -4.77 -6.89
CA ALA A 105 6.63 -3.95 -8.03
C ALA A 105 6.16 -4.86 -9.16
N LEU A 106 5.05 -4.50 -9.79
CA LEU A 106 4.44 -5.28 -10.85
C LEU A 106 3.81 -4.42 -11.93
N LEU A 107 3.81 -4.92 -13.16
CA LEU A 107 2.99 -4.42 -14.25
C LEU A 107 1.71 -5.24 -14.31
N GLN A 108 0.60 -4.58 -14.57
CA GLN A 108 -0.71 -5.21 -14.72
C GLN A 108 -1.59 -4.42 -15.68
N THR A 109 -2.67 -5.03 -16.12
CA THR A 109 -3.69 -4.37 -16.91
C THR A 109 -4.85 -3.95 -16.01
N ALA A 110 -5.08 -2.63 -15.91
CA ALA A 110 -6.22 -2.07 -15.20
C ALA A 110 -7.39 -1.84 -16.18
N PRO A 111 -8.68 -1.93 -15.72
CA PRO A 111 -9.82 -1.55 -16.58
C PRO A 111 -9.71 -0.08 -17.04
N PRO A 112 -10.01 0.25 -18.30
CA PRO A 112 -10.55 -0.57 -19.40
C PRO A 112 -9.49 -1.19 -20.34
N GLY A 113 -8.32 -1.55 -19.87
CA GLY A 113 -7.25 -2.16 -20.66
C GLY A 113 -5.97 -1.32 -20.66
N LEU A 114 -5.75 -0.55 -19.61
CA LEU A 114 -4.57 0.29 -19.46
C LEU A 114 -3.46 -0.48 -18.73
N THR A 115 -2.25 -0.41 -19.26
CA THR A 115 -1.08 -0.92 -18.54
C THR A 115 -0.67 0.06 -17.44
N VAL A 116 -0.60 -0.43 -16.22
CA VAL A 116 -0.17 0.34 -15.05
C VAL A 116 0.95 -0.40 -14.31
N ILE A 117 1.75 0.37 -13.57
CA ILE A 117 2.72 -0.17 -12.64
C ILE A 117 2.21 0.06 -11.22
N THR A 118 2.26 -0.97 -10.38
CA THR A 118 1.95 -0.90 -8.96
C THR A 118 3.19 -1.22 -8.15
N ARG A 119 3.56 -0.30 -7.27
CA ARG A 119 4.59 -0.50 -6.26
C ARG A 119 3.91 -0.64 -4.92
N LEU A 120 4.13 -1.76 -4.26
CA LEU A 120 3.51 -2.00 -2.97
C LEU A 120 4.53 -2.47 -1.93
N VAL A 121 4.29 -2.06 -0.71
CA VAL A 121 5.00 -2.56 0.46
C VAL A 121 4.00 -3.07 1.47
N PHE A 122 4.38 -4.04 2.24
CA PHE A 122 3.54 -4.54 3.33
C PHE A 122 4.37 -5.03 4.51
N ALA A 123 3.77 -4.96 5.68
CA ALA A 123 4.35 -5.44 6.93
C ALA A 123 3.26 -6.01 7.83
N LEU A 124 3.65 -6.91 8.69
CA LEU A 124 2.77 -7.47 9.70
C LEU A 124 2.95 -6.68 11.01
N ALA A 125 1.91 -5.97 11.42
CA ALA A 125 1.85 -5.22 12.67
C ALA A 125 0.93 -5.95 13.66
N GLY A 126 1.50 -6.78 14.52
CA GLY A 126 0.71 -7.69 15.35
C GLY A 126 -0.11 -8.65 14.49
N ASP A 127 -1.43 -8.58 14.62
CA ASP A 127 -2.38 -9.38 13.82
C ASP A 127 -2.93 -8.64 12.61
N THR A 128 -2.39 -7.48 12.29
CA THR A 128 -2.85 -6.63 11.19
C THR A 128 -1.83 -6.60 10.06
N LEU A 129 -2.26 -6.91 8.85
CA LEU A 129 -1.47 -6.69 7.65
C LEU A 129 -1.64 -5.24 7.20
N VAL A 130 -0.55 -4.50 7.18
CA VAL A 130 -0.50 -3.12 6.67
C VAL A 130 0.06 -3.16 5.26
N THR A 131 -0.68 -2.61 4.31
CA THR A 131 -0.25 -2.51 2.91
C THR A 131 -0.34 -1.06 2.44
N LEU A 132 0.68 -0.60 1.73
CA LEU A 132 0.69 0.67 1.01
C LEU A 132 1.04 0.39 -0.45
N ALA A 133 0.19 0.84 -1.36
CA ALA A 133 0.38 0.66 -2.80
C ALA A 133 0.29 1.99 -3.53
N LEU A 134 1.23 2.25 -4.43
CA LEU A 134 1.21 3.37 -5.38
C LEU A 134 1.09 2.83 -6.79
N THR A 135 0.05 3.24 -7.51
CA THR A 135 -0.20 2.83 -8.89
C THR A 135 -0.15 4.04 -9.82
N SER A 136 0.55 3.89 -10.93
CA SER A 136 0.73 4.94 -11.94
C SER A 136 0.93 4.33 -13.34
N PHE A 137 0.96 5.18 -14.36
CA PHE A 137 1.40 4.74 -15.69
C PHE A 137 2.90 4.44 -15.72
N PRO A 138 3.35 3.47 -16.53
CA PRO A 138 4.76 3.13 -16.66
C PRO A 138 5.64 4.29 -17.13
N PHE A 139 5.13 5.17 -17.98
CA PHE A 139 5.89 6.33 -18.46
C PHE A 139 6.13 7.40 -17.36
N ARG A 140 5.41 7.30 -16.24
CA ARG A 140 5.60 8.14 -15.04
C ARG A 140 6.37 7.41 -13.94
N ASP A 141 6.94 6.27 -14.24
CA ASP A 141 7.59 5.43 -13.23
C ASP A 141 8.73 6.14 -12.48
N ARG A 142 9.44 7.02 -13.15
CA ARG A 142 10.52 7.78 -12.51
C ARG A 142 9.98 8.69 -11.39
N GLU A 143 8.90 9.42 -11.67
CA GLU A 143 8.27 10.29 -10.67
C GLU A 143 7.58 9.48 -9.57
N SER A 144 6.87 8.43 -9.93
CA SER A 144 6.16 7.60 -8.95
C SER A 144 7.11 6.79 -8.07
N SER A 145 8.23 6.32 -8.61
CA SER A 145 9.28 5.66 -7.83
C SER A 145 9.91 6.62 -6.82
N ALA A 146 10.24 7.84 -7.25
CA ALA A 146 10.78 8.87 -6.37
C ALA A 146 9.77 9.27 -5.27
N LEU A 147 8.50 9.39 -5.61
CA LEU A 147 7.44 9.66 -4.64
C LEU A 147 7.33 8.51 -3.62
N MET A 148 7.37 7.26 -4.08
CA MET A 148 7.32 6.10 -3.17
C MET A 148 8.51 6.09 -2.20
N GLU A 149 9.71 6.41 -2.67
CA GLU A 149 10.89 6.53 -1.81
C GLU A 149 10.69 7.60 -0.73
N GLN A 150 10.20 8.78 -1.10
CA GLN A 150 9.91 9.86 -0.14
C GLN A 150 8.86 9.44 0.90
N ILE A 151 7.81 8.75 0.48
CA ILE A 151 6.79 8.24 1.38
C ILE A 151 7.38 7.22 2.35
N LEU A 152 8.17 6.28 1.87
CA LEU A 152 8.78 5.23 2.69
C LEU A 152 9.79 5.77 3.70
N ASP A 153 10.51 6.83 3.35
CA ASP A 153 11.48 7.46 4.25
C ASP A 153 10.84 8.01 5.54
N THR A 154 9.57 8.39 5.47
CA THR A 154 8.83 8.99 6.58
C THR A 154 7.67 8.13 7.10
N LEU A 155 7.37 7.02 6.43
CA LEU A 155 6.32 6.09 6.84
C LEU A 155 6.59 5.55 8.25
N SER A 156 5.56 5.58 9.08
CA SER A 156 5.63 5.03 10.45
C SER A 156 4.42 4.14 10.71
N ILE A 157 4.68 2.94 11.20
CA ILE A 157 3.65 2.02 11.67
C ILE A 157 3.80 1.91 13.19
N ARG A 158 2.75 2.34 13.92
CA ARG A 158 2.73 2.35 15.37
C ARG A 158 1.79 1.27 15.89
N LEU A 159 2.26 0.57 16.92
CA LEU A 159 1.47 -0.41 17.66
C LEU A 159 1.22 0.17 19.06
N ASP A 160 -0.05 0.28 19.45
CA ASP A 160 -0.41 0.65 20.82
C ASP A 160 -0.37 -0.61 21.70
N VAL A 161 0.61 -0.63 22.60
CA VAL A 161 0.88 -1.79 23.47
C VAL A 161 -0.26 -2.05 24.46
N GLU A 162 -1.07 -1.04 24.76
CA GLU A 162 -2.21 -1.16 25.69
C GLU A 162 -3.35 -2.03 25.13
N ASP A 163 -3.49 -2.13 23.82
CA ASP A 163 -4.51 -2.95 23.16
C ASP A 163 -4.03 -4.40 22.89
N LEU A 164 -2.79 -4.72 23.18
CA LEU A 164 -2.19 -6.04 23.01
C LEU A 164 -2.21 -6.90 24.30
N ALA A 165 -2.74 -6.35 25.38
CA ALA A 165 -2.81 -7.02 26.68
C ALA A 165 -4.09 -7.85 26.84
#